data_f141caa0bc3c8bcd35a13f2f56eb9b97
#
_entry.id   f141caa0bc3c8bcd35a13f2f56eb9b97
#
_cell.length_a   1.000
_cell.length_b   1.000
_cell.length_c   1.000
_cell.angle_alpha   90.00
_cell.angle_beta   90.00
_cell.angle_gamma   90.00
#
_symmetry.space_group_name_H-M   'P 1'
#
loop_
_entity.id
_entity.type
_entity.pdbx_description
1 polymer ?
#
loop_
_entity_poly.entity_id
_entity_poly.type
_entity_poly.pdbx_seq_one_letter_code
_entity_poly.pdbx_strand_id
1 'polypeptide(L)'
;MSNQKNYLLNCDVCDTRKMKETDYSGYEKMMINTDLVIVSPSSKSILNRLPLTLNHDCTIELADDAEIEVQAINGSYEITGTTAVHEHTLLSVNGDLHIHPGTEESLQKYERIHVNGSVTCPKSLEGYLAKLSANGSVSVYPDDCIILDNTFVVDKYFPLRAREGRRYYVKDAVIVQDKSADMEKLVQKNVQFITRQLIVPEEVVESCVELFDEKAEFTVTPAGMALHYGDAVLNEQLIEKNGDRIYVYGNLTIPDNANLRAFSASITKLTVKGNVMLKKSQAEDFKKLNAEYNELTFKWEGRLIENKVSVKIDKTLLESSPDKVLVRNTAAAKIAADITPELILDRLMIENCAKVSCSEEQESAVAAVSQNVGIIGDAGEVNLSEMVGGVKDLFSTKVINADSYVM
;
A
#
# COMPACT_ATOMS: atom_id res chain seq x y z
N MET A 1 27.21 -6.82 33.83
CA MET A 1 26.84 -7.58 32.62
C MET A 1 25.36 -7.34 32.41
N SER A 2 24.96 -6.82 31.26
CA SER A 2 23.56 -6.49 31.00
C SER A 2 22.74 -7.79 30.92
N ASN A 3 21.66 -7.83 31.67
CA ASN A 3 20.75 -8.98 31.77
C ASN A 3 19.85 -9.09 30.50
N GLN A 4 20.36 -8.67 29.34
CA GLN A 4 19.62 -8.67 28.07
C GLN A 4 19.72 -10.05 27.43
N LYS A 5 18.60 -10.76 27.38
CA LYS A 5 18.51 -12.13 26.83
C LYS A 5 18.06 -12.19 25.39
N ASN A 6 17.43 -11.10 24.92
CA ASN A 6 16.88 -11.00 23.58
C ASN A 6 17.58 -9.89 22.78
N TYR A 7 17.66 -10.07 21.47
CA TYR A 7 18.23 -9.11 20.53
C TYR A 7 17.22 -8.84 19.41
N LEU A 8 16.90 -7.57 19.18
CA LEU A 8 16.06 -7.12 18.08
C LEU A 8 16.79 -6.02 17.30
N LEU A 9 17.03 -6.28 16.03
CA LEU A 9 17.57 -5.32 15.09
C LEU A 9 16.52 -5.01 14.02
N ASN A 10 16.23 -3.73 13.81
CA ASN A 10 15.46 -3.25 12.69
C ASN A 10 16.33 -2.27 11.91
N CYS A 11 16.57 -2.55 10.63
CA CYS A 11 17.37 -1.68 9.75
C CYS A 11 16.98 -1.93 8.28
N ASP A 12 17.28 -0.97 7.40
CA ASP A 12 17.04 -1.16 5.96
C ASP A 12 18.13 -2.07 5.38
N VAL A 13 19.37 -1.91 5.83
CA VAL A 13 20.51 -2.76 5.39
C VAL A 13 21.25 -3.33 6.58
N CYS A 14 21.39 -4.67 6.61
CA CYS A 14 22.18 -5.39 7.62
C CYS A 14 23.40 -6.07 6.97
N ASP A 15 24.60 -5.56 7.24
CA ASP A 15 25.84 -6.21 6.82
C ASP A 15 26.38 -7.12 7.93
N THR A 16 26.32 -8.43 7.68
CA THR A 16 26.73 -9.45 8.65
C THR A 16 28.15 -9.97 8.43
N ARG A 17 28.89 -9.46 7.45
CA ARG A 17 30.21 -10.02 7.05
C ARG A 17 31.28 -9.93 8.15
N LYS A 18 31.19 -8.93 9.03
CA LYS A 18 32.12 -8.75 10.16
C LYS A 18 31.66 -9.40 11.46
N MET A 19 30.52 -10.08 11.42
CA MET A 19 29.90 -10.71 12.58
C MET A 19 30.81 -11.76 13.21
N LYS A 20 30.89 -11.74 14.56
CA LYS A 20 31.56 -12.77 15.35
C LYS A 20 30.55 -13.50 16.21
N GLU A 21 30.59 -14.82 16.17
CA GLU A 21 29.67 -15.66 16.95
C GLU A 21 29.71 -15.35 18.45
N THR A 22 30.89 -15.02 18.98
CA THR A 22 31.08 -14.68 20.39
C THR A 22 30.30 -13.45 20.85
N ASP A 23 30.02 -12.52 19.94
CA ASP A 23 29.33 -11.27 20.28
C ASP A 23 27.83 -11.49 20.47
N TYR A 24 27.29 -12.59 19.95
CA TYR A 24 25.86 -12.92 19.92
C TYR A 24 25.51 -14.22 20.66
N SER A 25 26.48 -15.04 21.04
CA SER A 25 26.25 -16.35 21.70
C SER A 25 25.55 -16.28 23.06
N GLY A 26 25.47 -15.08 23.65
CA GLY A 26 24.78 -14.85 24.94
C GLY A 26 23.29 -14.59 24.84
N TYR A 27 22.73 -14.44 23.63
CA TYR A 27 21.32 -14.19 23.43
C TYR A 27 20.54 -15.51 23.33
N GLU A 28 19.37 -15.57 24.00
CA GLU A 28 18.46 -16.72 23.95
C GLU A 28 17.56 -16.68 22.72
N LYS A 29 17.25 -15.45 22.21
CA LYS A 29 16.46 -15.21 21.02
C LYS A 29 16.97 -13.97 20.30
N MET A 30 17.08 -14.08 18.99
CA MET A 30 17.48 -12.99 18.12
C MET A 30 16.46 -12.80 17.00
N MET A 31 16.15 -11.55 16.67
CA MET A 31 15.31 -11.20 15.52
C MET A 31 15.98 -10.06 14.77
N ILE A 32 16.13 -10.22 13.48
CA ILE A 32 16.61 -9.20 12.56
C ILE A 32 15.54 -8.97 11.51
N ASN A 33 15.05 -7.73 11.44
CA ASN A 33 14.14 -7.27 10.41
C ASN A 33 14.92 -6.27 9.55
N THR A 34 15.06 -6.57 8.26
CA THR A 34 15.85 -5.75 7.32
C THR A 34 15.29 -5.94 5.91
N ASP A 35 15.39 -4.92 5.07
CA ASP A 35 15.03 -5.08 3.65
C ASP A 35 16.13 -5.84 2.92
N LEU A 36 17.38 -5.54 3.23
CA LEU A 36 18.54 -6.12 2.59
C LEU A 36 19.53 -6.70 3.61
N VAL A 37 19.88 -7.96 3.46
CA VAL A 37 20.98 -8.57 4.22
C VAL A 37 22.20 -8.84 3.34
N ILE A 38 23.37 -8.39 3.79
CA ILE A 38 24.67 -8.69 3.16
C ILE A 38 25.33 -9.80 3.96
N VAL A 39 25.62 -10.88 3.29
CA VAL A 39 26.25 -12.06 3.88
C VAL A 39 27.55 -12.41 3.15
N SER A 40 28.37 -13.20 3.82
CA SER A 40 29.54 -13.85 3.24
C SER A 40 29.51 -15.35 3.54
N PRO A 41 30.37 -16.17 2.92
CA PRO A 41 30.45 -17.61 3.25
C PRO A 41 30.70 -17.85 4.75
N SER A 42 31.52 -17.04 5.40
CA SER A 42 31.80 -17.15 6.84
C SER A 42 30.63 -16.72 7.71
N SER A 43 29.99 -15.57 7.41
CA SER A 43 28.86 -15.08 8.19
C SER A 43 27.61 -15.97 8.07
N LYS A 44 27.35 -16.56 6.90
CA LYS A 44 26.28 -17.55 6.72
C LYS A 44 26.40 -18.73 7.70
N SER A 45 27.64 -19.21 7.88
CA SER A 45 27.90 -20.30 8.82
C SER A 45 27.62 -19.91 10.26
N ILE A 46 27.88 -18.65 10.65
CA ILE A 46 27.57 -18.12 11.98
C ILE A 46 26.06 -17.96 12.17
N LEU A 47 25.39 -17.30 11.21
CA LEU A 47 23.94 -17.05 11.26
C LEU A 47 23.14 -18.35 11.47
N ASN A 48 23.56 -19.45 10.83
CA ASN A 48 22.90 -20.75 10.96
C ASN A 48 23.05 -21.42 12.34
N ARG A 49 23.99 -20.96 13.17
CA ARG A 49 24.23 -21.52 14.52
C ARG A 49 23.58 -20.70 15.62
N LEU A 50 23.12 -19.49 15.34
CA LEU A 50 22.49 -18.60 16.33
C LEU A 50 21.00 -18.85 16.41
N PRO A 51 20.37 -18.54 17.58
CA PRO A 51 18.91 -18.63 17.76
C PRO A 51 18.22 -17.44 17.07
N LEU A 52 18.39 -17.34 15.74
CA LEU A 52 18.06 -16.20 14.93
C LEU A 52 16.82 -16.44 14.08
N THR A 53 15.88 -15.50 14.11
CA THR A 53 14.85 -15.29 13.11
C THR A 53 15.27 -14.10 12.24
N LEU A 54 15.48 -14.33 10.94
CA LEU A 54 15.86 -13.31 9.98
C LEU A 54 14.70 -13.06 9.02
N ASN A 55 14.10 -11.87 9.10
CA ASN A 55 13.08 -11.39 8.21
C ASN A 55 13.72 -10.38 7.25
N HIS A 56 13.72 -10.67 5.96
CA HIS A 56 14.37 -9.83 4.94
C HIS A 56 13.73 -10.06 3.56
N ASP A 57 13.86 -9.06 2.70
CA ASP A 57 13.36 -9.11 1.33
C ASP A 57 14.40 -9.62 0.36
N CYS A 58 15.66 -9.23 0.56
CA CYS A 58 16.75 -9.55 -0.36
C CYS A 58 18.03 -9.96 0.39
N THR A 59 18.76 -10.92 -0.20
CA THR A 59 20.10 -11.33 0.27
C THR A 59 21.14 -11.09 -0.81
N ILE A 60 22.24 -10.43 -0.45
CA ILE A 60 23.41 -10.27 -1.31
C ILE A 60 24.59 -11.01 -0.66
N GLU A 61 25.24 -11.87 -1.43
CA GLU A 61 26.44 -12.56 -1.00
C GLU A 61 27.67 -11.87 -1.59
N LEU A 62 28.58 -11.46 -0.71
CA LEU A 62 29.85 -10.83 -1.05
C LEU A 62 31.01 -11.58 -0.37
N ALA A 63 32.23 -11.37 -0.85
CA ALA A 63 33.42 -11.84 -0.15
C ALA A 63 33.57 -11.15 1.22
N ASP A 64 34.22 -11.83 2.17
CA ASP A 64 34.42 -11.31 3.53
C ASP A 64 35.18 -9.97 3.56
N ASP A 65 36.10 -9.79 2.62
CA ASP A 65 37.00 -8.64 2.48
C ASP A 65 36.56 -7.64 1.39
N ALA A 66 35.38 -7.86 0.75
CA ALA A 66 34.92 -6.94 -0.27
C ALA A 66 34.68 -5.53 0.31
N GLU A 67 35.40 -4.54 -0.25
CA GLU A 67 35.16 -3.14 0.09
C GLU A 67 33.94 -2.64 -0.64
N ILE A 68 32.90 -2.31 0.11
CA ILE A 68 31.66 -1.72 -0.39
C ILE A 68 31.26 -0.52 0.45
N GLU A 69 30.67 0.47 -0.20
CA GLU A 69 29.93 1.54 0.46
C GLU A 69 28.44 1.23 0.44
N VAL A 70 27.78 1.35 1.57
CA VAL A 70 26.33 1.14 1.69
C VAL A 70 25.66 2.49 1.79
N GLN A 71 24.78 2.77 0.84
CA GLN A 71 23.92 3.94 0.83
C GLN A 71 22.47 3.52 1.02
N ALA A 72 21.89 3.80 2.19
CA ALA A 72 20.48 3.55 2.50
C ALA A 72 19.71 4.87 2.44
N ILE A 73 18.58 4.87 1.70
CA ILE A 73 17.72 6.02 1.48
C ILE A 73 16.30 5.67 1.89
N ASN A 74 15.76 6.40 2.85
CA ASN A 74 14.35 6.34 3.23
C ASN A 74 13.55 7.42 2.49
N GLY A 75 12.67 6.98 1.59
CA GLY A 75 11.90 7.83 0.69
C GLY A 75 12.31 7.68 -0.77
N SER A 76 11.67 8.44 -1.64
CA SER A 76 12.00 8.42 -3.07
C SER A 76 13.37 9.01 -3.34
N TYR A 77 14.09 8.45 -4.31
CA TYR A 77 15.44 8.87 -4.68
C TYR A 77 15.56 9.10 -6.19
N GLU A 78 16.38 10.08 -6.56
CA GLU A 78 16.67 10.41 -7.95
C GLU A 78 18.17 10.25 -8.24
N ILE A 79 18.49 9.46 -9.26
CA ILE A 79 19.85 9.41 -9.81
C ILE A 79 19.88 10.35 -11.01
N THR A 80 20.68 11.41 -10.89
CA THR A 80 20.85 12.45 -11.91
C THR A 80 22.29 12.49 -12.39
N GLY A 81 22.58 13.17 -13.50
CA GLY A 81 23.94 13.33 -14.00
C GLY A 81 24.91 14.02 -13.03
N THR A 82 24.41 14.63 -11.95
CA THR A 82 25.23 15.25 -10.89
C THR A 82 25.31 14.42 -9.62
N THR A 83 24.67 13.24 -9.57
CA THR A 83 24.72 12.36 -8.41
C THR A 83 26.13 11.79 -8.25
N ALA A 84 26.79 12.17 -7.15
CA ALA A 84 28.10 11.63 -6.80
C ALA A 84 27.95 10.23 -6.19
N VAL A 85 28.65 9.27 -6.77
CA VAL A 85 28.64 7.87 -6.32
C VAL A 85 30.09 7.40 -6.20
N HIS A 86 30.40 6.70 -5.11
CA HIS A 86 31.69 6.02 -4.95
C HIS A 86 31.70 4.68 -5.68
N GLU A 87 32.89 4.22 -6.04
CA GLU A 87 33.05 2.88 -6.63
C GLU A 87 32.57 1.81 -5.64
N HIS A 88 32.00 0.72 -6.18
CA HIS A 88 31.50 -0.41 -5.38
C HIS A 88 30.38 -0.04 -4.38
N THR A 89 29.52 0.94 -4.73
CA THR A 89 28.38 1.31 -3.88
C THR A 89 27.23 0.31 -4.02
N LEU A 90 26.65 -0.06 -2.89
CA LEU A 90 25.39 -0.76 -2.78
C LEU A 90 24.33 0.25 -2.37
N LEU A 91 23.32 0.46 -3.22
CA LEU A 91 22.21 1.38 -2.96
C LEU A 91 20.97 0.58 -2.51
N SER A 92 20.40 0.97 -1.38
CA SER A 92 19.08 0.53 -0.91
C SER A 92 18.14 1.72 -0.82
N VAL A 93 17.01 1.65 -1.52
CA VAL A 93 15.98 2.71 -1.52
C VAL A 93 14.67 2.15 -0.98
N ASN A 94 14.22 2.66 0.14
CA ASN A 94 12.90 2.36 0.70
C ASN A 94 11.89 3.42 0.23
N GLY A 95 11.49 3.31 -1.02
CA GLY A 95 10.66 4.26 -1.77
C GLY A 95 10.86 4.08 -3.27
N ASP A 96 10.41 5.04 -4.07
CA ASP A 96 10.55 4.98 -5.53
C ASP A 96 11.92 5.50 -6.00
N LEU A 97 12.48 4.85 -7.03
CA LEU A 97 13.73 5.27 -7.68
C LEU A 97 13.46 5.84 -9.07
N HIS A 98 13.89 7.08 -9.30
CA HIS A 98 13.88 7.73 -10.59
C HIS A 98 15.30 7.85 -11.16
N ILE A 99 15.55 7.19 -12.28
CA ILE A 99 16.81 7.28 -13.00
C ILE A 99 16.64 8.25 -14.16
N HIS A 100 17.50 9.27 -14.22
CA HIS A 100 17.47 10.27 -15.29
C HIS A 100 18.46 9.94 -16.42
N PRO A 101 18.23 10.46 -17.65
CA PRO A 101 19.17 10.32 -18.74
C PRO A 101 20.56 10.92 -18.39
N GLY A 102 21.64 10.33 -18.93
CA GLY A 102 23.00 10.82 -18.71
C GLY A 102 23.60 10.41 -17.35
N THR A 103 23.10 9.30 -16.76
CA THR A 103 23.58 8.78 -15.47
C THR A 103 24.43 7.52 -15.60
N GLU A 104 24.92 7.20 -16.80
CA GLU A 104 25.67 5.99 -17.09
C GLU A 104 26.88 5.84 -16.16
N GLU A 105 27.65 6.93 -15.97
CA GLU A 105 28.84 6.92 -15.12
C GLU A 105 28.49 6.60 -13.65
N SER A 106 27.43 7.20 -13.13
CA SER A 106 26.96 6.92 -11.77
C SER A 106 26.46 5.48 -11.63
N LEU A 107 25.70 4.98 -12.62
CA LEU A 107 25.14 3.61 -12.61
C LEU A 107 26.23 2.53 -12.69
N GLN A 108 27.34 2.80 -13.37
CA GLN A 108 28.48 1.86 -13.44
C GLN A 108 29.09 1.59 -12.07
N LYS A 109 29.14 2.60 -11.18
CA LYS A 109 29.74 2.53 -9.84
C LYS A 109 28.91 1.74 -8.83
N TYR A 110 27.61 1.57 -9.09
CA TYR A 110 26.79 0.70 -8.25
C TYR A 110 27.08 -0.78 -8.52
N GLU A 111 27.40 -1.53 -7.47
CA GLU A 111 27.48 -3.00 -7.52
C GLU A 111 26.08 -3.62 -7.58
N ARG A 112 25.17 -3.11 -6.74
CA ARG A 112 23.77 -3.51 -6.68
C ARG A 112 22.89 -2.33 -6.28
N ILE A 113 21.67 -2.34 -6.80
CA ILE A 113 20.61 -1.40 -6.43
C ILE A 113 19.43 -2.22 -5.98
N HIS A 114 19.01 -2.05 -4.73
CA HIS A 114 17.80 -2.64 -4.17
C HIS A 114 16.77 -1.54 -3.95
N VAL A 115 15.51 -1.76 -4.41
CA VAL A 115 14.43 -0.77 -4.31
C VAL A 115 13.20 -1.44 -3.73
N ASN A 116 12.79 -1.01 -2.55
CA ASN A 116 11.51 -1.37 -1.95
C ASN A 116 10.45 -0.36 -2.39
N GLY A 117 10.09 -0.42 -3.67
CA GLY A 117 9.23 0.52 -4.36
C GLY A 117 9.33 0.34 -5.87
N SER A 118 8.85 1.31 -6.64
CA SER A 118 8.88 1.27 -8.11
C SER A 118 10.11 1.98 -8.68
N VAL A 119 10.52 1.55 -9.87
CA VAL A 119 11.66 2.14 -10.60
C VAL A 119 11.20 2.72 -11.91
N THR A 120 11.65 3.93 -12.22
CA THR A 120 11.46 4.58 -13.52
C THR A 120 12.83 4.83 -14.14
N CYS A 121 13.03 4.31 -15.36
CA CYS A 121 14.34 4.30 -16.04
C CYS A 121 14.22 4.71 -17.50
N PRO A 122 15.10 5.57 -18.05
CA PRO A 122 15.12 5.86 -19.48
C PRO A 122 15.56 4.65 -20.31
N LYS A 123 15.07 4.55 -21.53
CA LYS A 123 15.30 3.40 -22.42
C LYS A 123 16.77 3.11 -22.69
N SER A 124 17.58 4.16 -22.85
CA SER A 124 19.03 4.01 -23.05
C SER A 124 19.74 3.32 -21.90
N LEU A 125 19.19 3.41 -20.67
CA LEU A 125 19.77 2.87 -19.45
C LEU A 125 19.17 1.51 -19.03
N GLU A 126 18.26 0.94 -19.81
CA GLU A 126 17.61 -0.35 -19.49
C GLU A 126 18.63 -1.48 -19.21
N GLY A 127 19.78 -1.45 -19.89
CA GLY A 127 20.85 -2.44 -19.67
C GLY A 127 21.39 -2.48 -18.23
N TYR A 128 21.34 -1.39 -17.49
CA TYR A 128 21.78 -1.31 -16.10
C TYR A 128 20.80 -1.94 -15.12
N LEU A 129 19.55 -2.19 -15.54
CA LEU A 129 18.54 -2.85 -14.70
C LEU A 129 18.95 -4.29 -14.31
N ALA A 130 19.92 -4.89 -14.97
CA ALA A 130 20.49 -6.19 -14.57
C ALA A 130 21.13 -6.17 -13.15
N LYS A 131 21.55 -5.00 -12.67
CA LYS A 131 22.10 -4.82 -11.31
C LYS A 131 21.01 -4.45 -10.29
N LEU A 132 19.74 -4.34 -10.72
CA LEU A 132 18.66 -3.81 -9.92
C LEU A 132 17.69 -4.93 -9.51
N SER A 133 17.25 -4.86 -8.26
CA SER A 133 16.18 -5.66 -7.68
C SER A 133 15.12 -4.71 -7.14
N ALA A 134 13.86 -4.84 -7.56
CA ALA A 134 12.74 -4.01 -7.10
C ALA A 134 11.56 -4.87 -6.66
N ASN A 135 10.92 -4.51 -5.54
CA ASN A 135 9.68 -5.14 -5.08
C ASN A 135 8.44 -4.60 -5.81
N GLY A 136 8.53 -3.38 -6.33
CA GLY A 136 7.48 -2.74 -7.12
C GLY A 136 7.67 -2.91 -8.63
N SER A 137 6.97 -2.07 -9.40
CA SER A 137 7.03 -2.10 -10.85
C SER A 137 8.29 -1.42 -11.39
N VAL A 138 8.84 -1.96 -12.48
CA VAL A 138 9.90 -1.30 -13.26
C VAL A 138 9.29 -0.74 -14.53
N SER A 139 9.40 0.57 -14.74
CA SER A 139 8.86 1.28 -15.90
C SER A 139 10.00 1.89 -16.71
N VAL A 140 10.02 1.59 -18.01
CA VAL A 140 11.00 2.14 -18.93
C VAL A 140 10.32 3.15 -19.84
N TYR A 141 10.89 4.34 -19.97
CA TYR A 141 10.35 5.44 -20.78
C TYR A 141 11.33 5.90 -21.86
N PRO A 142 10.87 6.49 -22.98
CA PRO A 142 11.75 7.05 -24.00
C PRO A 142 12.58 8.23 -23.47
N ASP A 143 13.84 8.30 -23.87
CA ASP A 143 14.83 9.27 -23.35
C ASP A 143 14.48 10.74 -23.62
N ASP A 144 13.72 11.00 -24.67
CA ASP A 144 13.32 12.34 -25.08
C ASP A 144 12.02 12.83 -24.40
N CYS A 145 11.50 12.08 -23.43
CA CYS A 145 10.31 12.41 -22.69
C CYS A 145 10.61 13.22 -21.45
N ILE A 146 9.70 14.16 -21.13
CA ILE A 146 9.60 14.78 -19.79
C ILE A 146 8.69 13.91 -18.96
N ILE A 147 9.15 13.47 -17.78
CA ILE A 147 8.34 12.70 -16.84
C ILE A 147 7.38 13.65 -16.13
N LEU A 148 6.12 13.28 -16.10
CA LEU A 148 5.08 13.89 -15.26
C LEU A 148 4.68 12.92 -14.14
N ASP A 149 3.77 13.34 -13.27
CA ASP A 149 3.23 12.49 -12.22
C ASP A 149 2.64 11.20 -12.79
N ASN A 150 2.65 10.13 -12.01
CA ASN A 150 2.14 8.82 -12.46
C ASN A 150 0.70 8.90 -13.00
N THR A 151 -0.11 9.79 -12.43
CA THR A 151 -1.42 10.16 -12.96
C THR A 151 -1.45 11.68 -13.14
N PHE A 152 -1.65 12.12 -14.36
CA PHE A 152 -1.58 13.54 -14.71
C PHE A 152 -2.92 14.08 -15.16
N VAL A 153 -3.43 15.08 -14.43
CA VAL A 153 -4.65 15.81 -14.80
C VAL A 153 -4.28 17.02 -15.64
N VAL A 154 -4.77 17.05 -16.88
CA VAL A 154 -4.56 18.18 -17.78
C VAL A 154 -5.46 19.34 -17.34
N ASP A 155 -4.86 20.34 -16.68
CA ASP A 155 -5.52 21.55 -16.28
C ASP A 155 -5.59 22.58 -17.43
N LYS A 156 -6.44 23.60 -17.29
CA LYS A 156 -6.59 24.67 -18.31
C LYS A 156 -5.31 25.46 -18.57
N TYR A 157 -4.30 25.35 -17.72
CA TYR A 157 -3.02 26.07 -17.85
C TYR A 157 -1.94 25.24 -18.53
N PHE A 158 -2.05 23.93 -18.51
CA PHE A 158 -1.04 23.06 -19.13
C PHE A 158 -0.87 23.33 -20.63
N PRO A 159 -1.94 23.48 -21.45
CA PRO A 159 -1.82 23.84 -22.86
C PRO A 159 -1.08 25.17 -23.11
N LEU A 160 -1.10 26.08 -22.13
CA LEU A 160 -0.35 27.34 -22.22
C LEU A 160 1.14 27.14 -21.95
N ARG A 161 1.50 26.30 -20.97
CA ARG A 161 2.86 26.04 -20.50
C ARG A 161 3.62 25.04 -21.36
N ALA A 162 2.94 24.06 -21.93
CA ALA A 162 3.55 23.05 -22.78
C ALA A 162 4.31 23.68 -23.95
N ARG A 163 5.54 23.21 -24.18
CA ARG A 163 6.38 23.67 -25.29
C ARG A 163 6.11 22.84 -26.52
N GLU A 164 6.32 23.44 -27.68
CA GLU A 164 6.17 22.81 -28.98
C GLU A 164 7.08 21.59 -29.15
N GLY A 165 6.55 20.51 -29.75
CA GLY A 165 7.27 19.27 -30.06
C GLY A 165 7.69 18.47 -28.85
N ARG A 166 7.14 18.73 -27.66
CA ARG A 166 7.52 18.00 -26.44
C ARG A 166 6.74 16.71 -26.29
N ARG A 167 7.45 15.66 -25.83
CA ARG A 167 6.90 14.38 -25.45
C ARG A 167 6.89 14.29 -23.92
N TYR A 168 5.78 13.83 -23.39
CA TYR A 168 5.56 13.65 -21.95
C TYR A 168 5.29 12.18 -21.65
N TYR A 169 5.95 11.66 -20.62
CA TYR A 169 5.69 10.33 -20.11
C TYR A 169 4.85 10.41 -18.84
N VAL A 170 3.72 9.70 -18.83
CA VAL A 170 2.80 9.54 -17.69
C VAL A 170 2.57 8.05 -17.49
N LYS A 171 3.04 7.52 -16.39
CA LYS A 171 3.08 6.08 -16.15
C LYS A 171 1.70 5.41 -16.22
N ASP A 172 0.71 5.96 -15.52
CA ASP A 172 -0.59 5.31 -15.34
C ASP A 172 -1.69 5.91 -16.22
N ALA A 173 -2.05 7.17 -16.02
CA ALA A 173 -3.14 7.76 -16.76
C ALA A 173 -3.00 9.27 -16.96
N VAL A 174 -3.38 9.72 -18.15
CA VAL A 174 -3.68 11.14 -18.41
C VAL A 174 -5.19 11.34 -18.29
N ILE A 175 -5.59 12.39 -17.60
CA ILE A 175 -6.99 12.68 -17.33
C ILE A 175 -7.34 14.06 -17.88
N VAL A 176 -8.33 14.12 -18.73
CA VAL A 176 -8.99 15.35 -19.15
C VAL A 176 -10.35 15.40 -18.50
N GLN A 177 -10.55 16.31 -17.55
CA GLN A 177 -11.79 16.33 -16.76
C GLN A 177 -12.97 16.96 -17.52
N ASP A 178 -12.69 17.99 -18.30
CA ASP A 178 -13.69 18.76 -19.02
C ASP A 178 -13.09 19.55 -20.21
N LYS A 179 -13.93 20.33 -20.86
CA LYS A 179 -13.55 21.19 -22.02
C LYS A 179 -12.72 22.41 -21.64
N SER A 180 -12.43 22.67 -20.37
CA SER A 180 -11.66 23.85 -19.94
C SER A 180 -10.19 23.77 -20.34
N ALA A 181 -9.66 22.57 -20.54
CA ALA A 181 -8.35 22.34 -21.13
C ALA A 181 -8.42 22.42 -22.65
N ASP A 182 -7.70 23.37 -23.23
CA ASP A 182 -7.62 23.58 -24.69
C ASP A 182 -6.72 22.49 -25.30
N MET A 183 -7.29 21.32 -25.58
CA MET A 183 -6.57 20.18 -26.11
C MET A 183 -6.11 20.41 -27.57
N GLU A 184 -6.88 21.17 -28.37
CA GLU A 184 -6.49 21.54 -29.74
C GLU A 184 -5.18 22.32 -29.76
N LYS A 185 -4.94 23.16 -28.77
CA LYS A 185 -3.68 23.89 -28.62
C LYS A 185 -2.49 22.97 -28.38
N LEU A 186 -2.66 21.85 -27.69
CA LEU A 186 -1.62 20.83 -27.52
C LEU A 186 -1.34 20.12 -28.86
N VAL A 187 -2.39 19.82 -29.63
CA VAL A 187 -2.26 19.25 -31.00
C VAL A 187 -1.49 20.23 -31.89
N GLN A 188 -1.87 21.51 -31.92
CA GLN A 188 -1.17 22.56 -32.69
C GLN A 188 0.31 22.69 -32.29
N LYS A 189 0.64 22.45 -31.04
CA LYS A 189 2.02 22.43 -30.53
C LYS A 189 2.76 21.11 -30.79
N ASN A 190 2.13 20.15 -31.45
CA ASN A 190 2.70 18.83 -31.69
C ASN A 190 3.22 18.15 -30.40
N VAL A 191 2.42 18.26 -29.33
CA VAL A 191 2.68 17.58 -28.04
C VAL A 191 2.31 16.12 -28.17
N GLN A 192 3.02 15.23 -27.50
CA GLN A 192 2.68 13.81 -27.40
C GLN A 192 2.73 13.34 -25.96
N PHE A 193 1.77 12.49 -25.59
CA PHE A 193 1.76 11.77 -24.33
C PHE A 193 2.01 10.29 -24.57
N ILE A 194 2.94 9.74 -23.78
CA ILE A 194 3.16 8.31 -23.69
C ILE A 194 2.61 7.88 -22.34
N THR A 195 1.49 7.16 -22.36
CA THR A 195 0.78 6.74 -21.17
C THR A 195 0.09 5.41 -21.39
N ARG A 196 -0.23 4.70 -20.30
CA ARG A 196 -1.03 3.48 -20.40
C ARG A 196 -2.50 3.79 -20.70
N GLN A 197 -3.04 4.87 -20.12
CA GLN A 197 -4.47 5.16 -20.21
C GLN A 197 -4.76 6.65 -20.42
N LEU A 198 -5.79 6.94 -21.19
CA LEU A 198 -6.45 8.24 -21.28
C LEU A 198 -7.86 8.13 -20.71
N ILE A 199 -8.22 9.03 -19.79
CA ILE A 199 -9.59 9.19 -19.29
C ILE A 199 -10.10 10.56 -19.76
N VAL A 200 -11.17 10.57 -20.55
CA VAL A 200 -11.58 11.77 -21.29
C VAL A 200 -13.10 11.81 -21.49
N PRO A 201 -13.73 13.01 -21.45
CA PRO A 201 -15.11 13.17 -21.88
C PRO A 201 -15.28 12.91 -23.37
N GLU A 202 -16.40 12.28 -23.78
CA GLU A 202 -16.72 11.95 -25.18
C GLU A 202 -16.61 13.16 -26.12
N GLU A 203 -16.99 14.32 -25.61
CA GLU A 203 -16.99 15.56 -26.38
C GLU A 203 -15.58 16.12 -26.70
N VAL A 204 -14.55 15.58 -26.06
CA VAL A 204 -13.14 16.04 -26.19
C VAL A 204 -12.28 15.04 -26.92
N VAL A 205 -12.74 13.79 -27.08
CA VAL A 205 -11.94 12.68 -27.66
C VAL A 205 -11.37 13.07 -29.02
N GLU A 206 -12.21 13.53 -29.94
CA GLU A 206 -11.78 13.84 -31.31
C GLU A 206 -10.72 14.94 -31.37
N SER A 207 -10.76 15.89 -30.43
CA SER A 207 -9.82 17.01 -30.38
C SER A 207 -8.47 16.67 -29.74
N CYS A 208 -8.31 15.47 -29.17
CA CYS A 208 -7.10 15.12 -28.43
C CYS A 208 -6.51 13.74 -28.73
N VAL A 209 -7.20 12.90 -29.50
CA VAL A 209 -6.74 11.52 -29.76
C VAL A 209 -5.33 11.46 -30.35
N GLU A 210 -4.98 12.41 -31.22
CA GLU A 210 -3.66 12.48 -31.87
C GLU A 210 -2.49 12.75 -30.90
N LEU A 211 -2.79 13.21 -29.68
CA LEU A 211 -1.78 13.47 -28.65
C LEU A 211 -1.25 12.18 -28.01
N PHE A 212 -1.92 11.05 -28.19
CA PHE A 212 -1.66 9.82 -27.47
C PHE A 212 -1.13 8.70 -28.36
N ASP A 213 -0.28 7.85 -27.78
CA ASP A 213 0.22 6.64 -28.45
C ASP A 213 -0.94 5.67 -28.75
N GLU A 214 -0.88 4.96 -29.86
CA GLU A 214 -1.88 3.97 -30.28
C GLU A 214 -2.15 2.86 -29.25
N LYS A 215 -1.21 2.63 -28.35
CA LYS A 215 -1.31 1.62 -27.28
C LYS A 215 -2.05 2.11 -26.05
N ALA A 216 -2.33 3.42 -25.95
CA ALA A 216 -3.06 3.96 -24.80
C ALA A 216 -4.50 3.44 -24.78
N GLU A 217 -4.93 2.92 -23.65
CA GLU A 217 -6.31 2.51 -23.42
C GLU A 217 -7.20 3.73 -23.18
N PHE A 218 -8.34 3.80 -23.86
CA PHE A 218 -9.27 4.92 -23.73
C PHE A 218 -10.44 4.55 -22.81
N THR A 219 -10.63 5.35 -21.76
CA THR A 219 -11.85 5.37 -20.97
C THR A 219 -12.62 6.64 -21.24
N VAL A 220 -13.73 6.51 -21.95
CA VAL A 220 -14.54 7.65 -22.36
C VAL A 220 -15.68 7.85 -21.38
N THR A 221 -15.78 9.05 -20.80
CA THR A 221 -16.94 9.48 -20.01
C THR A 221 -18.06 9.86 -20.96
N PRO A 222 -19.29 9.27 -20.80
CA PRO A 222 -20.40 9.55 -21.72
C PRO A 222 -20.76 11.04 -21.78
N ALA A 223 -21.21 11.48 -22.94
CA ALA A 223 -21.57 12.87 -23.20
C ALA A 223 -22.52 13.45 -22.16
N GLY A 224 -22.22 14.65 -21.73
CA GLY A 224 -23.03 15.40 -20.74
C GLY A 224 -22.92 14.88 -19.32
N MET A 225 -21.97 14.00 -19.00
CA MET A 225 -21.63 13.62 -17.63
C MET A 225 -20.36 14.34 -17.18
N ALA A 226 -20.38 14.85 -15.95
CA ALA A 226 -19.20 15.43 -15.33
C ALA A 226 -18.31 14.32 -14.75
N LEU A 227 -17.05 14.29 -15.15
CA LEU A 227 -16.05 13.33 -14.64
C LEU A 227 -15.55 13.77 -13.26
N HIS A 228 -15.75 12.91 -12.26
CA HIS A 228 -15.03 12.96 -11.01
C HIS A 228 -13.99 11.83 -10.98
N TYR A 229 -12.71 12.19 -10.98
CA TYR A 229 -11.63 11.23 -10.87
C TYR A 229 -11.22 11.03 -9.41
N GLY A 230 -11.09 9.76 -9.01
CA GLY A 230 -10.80 9.32 -7.66
C GLY A 230 -12.04 8.87 -6.90
N ASP A 231 -11.84 8.45 -5.64
CA ASP A 231 -12.91 8.05 -4.75
C ASP A 231 -13.76 9.28 -4.36
N ALA A 232 -15.06 9.07 -4.24
CA ALA A 232 -16.02 10.12 -3.94
C ALA A 232 -16.87 9.78 -2.72
N VAL A 233 -17.36 10.83 -2.06
CA VAL A 233 -18.38 10.75 -1.02
C VAL A 233 -19.63 11.43 -1.53
N LEU A 234 -20.78 10.73 -1.54
CA LEU A 234 -22.05 11.30 -1.99
C LEU A 234 -22.56 12.33 -0.99
N ASN A 235 -22.35 13.59 -1.30
CA ASN A 235 -22.78 14.73 -0.51
C ASN A 235 -23.18 15.92 -1.41
N GLU A 236 -23.64 16.99 -0.82
CA GLU A 236 -24.02 18.20 -1.55
C GLU A 236 -22.86 18.80 -2.35
N GLN A 237 -21.64 18.78 -1.81
CA GLN A 237 -20.46 19.31 -2.49
C GLN A 237 -20.12 18.58 -3.79
N LEU A 238 -20.31 17.24 -3.81
CA LEU A 238 -20.12 16.45 -5.03
C LEU A 238 -21.10 16.89 -6.12
N ILE A 239 -22.36 17.14 -5.73
CA ILE A 239 -23.43 17.56 -6.67
C ILE A 239 -23.21 19.01 -7.12
N GLU A 240 -22.89 19.91 -6.20
CA GLU A 240 -22.59 21.32 -6.53
C GLU A 240 -21.43 21.46 -7.52
N LYS A 241 -20.40 20.62 -7.35
CA LYS A 241 -19.22 20.65 -8.21
C LYS A 241 -19.46 20.04 -9.59
N ASN A 242 -20.23 18.93 -9.65
CA ASN A 242 -20.31 18.09 -10.86
C ASN A 242 -21.72 18.13 -11.52
N GLY A 243 -22.71 18.80 -10.91
CA GLY A 243 -24.06 18.84 -11.43
C GLY A 243 -24.85 17.57 -11.16
N ASP A 244 -25.89 17.34 -11.98
CA ASP A 244 -26.86 16.28 -11.80
C ASP A 244 -26.55 14.98 -12.55
N ARG A 245 -25.49 14.98 -13.41
CA ARG A 245 -25.06 13.82 -14.19
C ARG A 245 -23.58 13.55 -13.91
N ILE A 246 -23.32 12.61 -13.02
CA ILE A 246 -21.99 12.40 -12.43
C ILE A 246 -21.43 11.04 -12.86
N TYR A 247 -20.20 11.06 -13.34
CA TYR A 247 -19.41 9.87 -13.63
C TYR A 247 -18.22 9.81 -12.66
N VAL A 248 -18.25 8.89 -11.69
CA VAL A 248 -17.19 8.67 -10.73
C VAL A 248 -16.23 7.59 -11.26
N TYR A 249 -15.00 7.98 -11.57
CA TYR A 249 -13.92 7.05 -11.88
C TYR A 249 -13.15 6.70 -10.60
N GLY A 250 -13.76 5.89 -9.77
CA GLY A 250 -13.30 5.48 -8.45
C GLY A 250 -14.44 4.83 -7.69
N ASN A 251 -14.30 4.66 -6.37
CA ASN A 251 -15.33 4.16 -5.49
C ASN A 251 -16.23 5.29 -4.98
N LEU A 252 -17.46 4.96 -4.62
CA LEU A 252 -18.40 5.90 -4.04
C LEU A 252 -18.80 5.46 -2.62
N THR A 253 -18.59 6.34 -1.64
CA THR A 253 -19.04 6.12 -0.27
C THR A 253 -20.30 6.93 0.01
N ILE A 254 -21.33 6.27 0.51
CA ILE A 254 -22.55 6.92 0.99
C ILE A 254 -22.40 7.19 2.49
N PRO A 255 -22.45 8.46 2.95
CA PRO A 255 -22.42 8.78 4.38
C PRO A 255 -23.62 8.18 5.13
N ASP A 256 -23.41 7.88 6.41
CA ASP A 256 -24.44 7.24 7.25
C ASP A 256 -25.69 8.12 7.42
N ASN A 257 -25.52 9.43 7.35
CA ASN A 257 -26.58 10.45 7.46
C ASN A 257 -27.02 11.00 6.11
N ALA A 258 -26.65 10.37 4.98
CA ALA A 258 -26.99 10.86 3.65
C ALA A 258 -28.53 10.85 3.42
N ASN A 259 -29.05 11.98 2.95
CA ASN A 259 -30.44 12.08 2.54
C ASN A 259 -30.64 11.61 1.08
N LEU A 260 -30.62 10.29 0.88
CA LEU A 260 -30.71 9.67 -0.46
C LEU A 260 -31.98 10.05 -1.22
N ARG A 261 -33.08 10.38 -0.51
CA ARG A 261 -34.32 10.84 -1.16
C ARG A 261 -34.14 12.22 -1.76
N ALA A 262 -33.46 13.13 -1.08
CA ALA A 262 -33.13 14.44 -1.64
C ALA A 262 -32.18 14.29 -2.83
N PHE A 263 -31.15 13.45 -2.72
CA PHE A 263 -30.22 13.20 -3.82
C PHE A 263 -30.88 12.55 -5.04
N SER A 264 -31.85 11.66 -4.87
CA SER A 264 -32.60 11.08 -5.99
C SER A 264 -33.44 12.09 -6.77
N ALA A 265 -33.77 13.23 -6.16
CA ALA A 265 -34.46 14.33 -6.85
C ALA A 265 -33.46 15.27 -7.59
N SER A 266 -32.21 15.30 -7.16
CA SER A 266 -31.18 16.19 -7.69
C SER A 266 -30.24 15.54 -8.70
N ILE A 267 -30.08 14.21 -8.66
CA ILE A 267 -29.21 13.44 -9.54
C ILE A 267 -30.05 12.75 -10.60
N THR A 268 -29.82 13.08 -11.87
CA THR A 268 -30.51 12.46 -13.01
C THR A 268 -29.77 11.24 -13.55
N LYS A 269 -28.46 11.20 -13.42
CA LYS A 269 -27.63 10.03 -13.78
C LYS A 269 -26.39 9.95 -12.91
N LEU A 270 -26.11 8.75 -12.39
CA LEU A 270 -24.90 8.44 -11.61
C LEU A 270 -24.29 7.15 -12.15
N THR A 271 -23.03 7.23 -12.57
CA THR A 271 -22.25 6.06 -12.96
C THR A 271 -20.98 6.00 -12.11
N VAL A 272 -20.72 4.87 -11.48
CA VAL A 272 -19.55 4.62 -10.63
C VAL A 272 -18.76 3.47 -11.23
N LYS A 273 -17.54 3.70 -11.66
CA LYS A 273 -16.67 2.65 -12.22
C LYS A 273 -16.10 1.71 -11.17
N GLY A 274 -16.06 2.13 -9.92
CA GLY A 274 -15.69 1.31 -8.78
C GLY A 274 -16.90 0.75 -8.02
N ASN A 275 -16.68 0.45 -6.76
CA ASN A 275 -17.68 -0.09 -5.86
C ASN A 275 -18.41 1.02 -5.11
N VAL A 276 -19.64 0.74 -4.72
CA VAL A 276 -20.43 1.64 -3.86
C VAL A 276 -20.49 1.07 -2.46
N MET A 277 -20.11 1.86 -1.47
CA MET A 277 -20.13 1.48 -0.05
C MET A 277 -21.22 2.25 0.70
N LEU A 278 -22.18 1.53 1.32
CA LEU A 278 -23.30 2.11 2.05
C LEU A 278 -23.76 1.19 3.19
N LYS A 279 -24.64 1.68 4.06
CA LYS A 279 -25.34 0.83 5.03
C LYS A 279 -26.41 -0.01 4.35
N LYS A 280 -26.68 -1.21 4.87
CA LYS A 280 -27.73 -2.08 4.38
C LYS A 280 -29.12 -1.41 4.45
N SER A 281 -29.35 -0.61 5.49
CA SER A 281 -30.57 0.21 5.67
C SER A 281 -30.79 1.27 4.58
N GLN A 282 -29.69 1.71 3.91
CA GLN A 282 -29.74 2.71 2.83
C GLN A 282 -29.95 2.09 1.44
N ALA A 283 -29.87 0.76 1.29
CA ALA A 283 -29.84 0.10 -0.01
C ALA A 283 -31.13 0.35 -0.85
N GLU A 284 -32.29 0.32 -0.25
CA GLU A 284 -33.57 0.53 -0.96
C GLU A 284 -33.72 1.99 -1.44
N ASP A 285 -33.29 2.96 -0.67
CA ASP A 285 -33.31 4.36 -1.11
C ASP A 285 -32.18 4.64 -2.13
N PHE A 286 -31.03 3.97 -2.06
CA PHE A 286 -29.96 4.07 -3.06
C PHE A 286 -30.40 3.52 -4.42
N LYS A 287 -31.18 2.45 -4.48
CA LYS A 287 -31.72 1.91 -5.74
C LYS A 287 -32.53 2.94 -6.53
N LYS A 288 -33.16 3.89 -5.85
CA LYS A 288 -33.97 4.95 -6.49
C LYS A 288 -33.13 5.96 -7.28
N LEU A 289 -31.79 6.03 -7.02
CA LEU A 289 -30.85 6.81 -7.81
C LEU A 289 -30.59 6.21 -9.19
N ASN A 290 -31.02 4.96 -9.42
CA ASN A 290 -30.79 4.22 -10.66
C ASN A 290 -29.32 4.32 -11.14
N ALA A 291 -28.38 4.19 -10.18
CA ALA A 291 -26.95 4.30 -10.42
C ALA A 291 -26.40 3.03 -11.10
N GLU A 292 -25.48 3.23 -12.03
CA GLU A 292 -24.65 2.15 -12.58
C GLU A 292 -23.37 2.02 -11.72
N TYR A 293 -23.00 0.82 -11.28
CA TYR A 293 -21.81 0.57 -10.45
C TYR A 293 -21.30 -0.86 -10.66
N ASN A 294 -20.07 -1.11 -10.21
CA ASN A 294 -19.46 -2.44 -10.31
C ASN A 294 -20.03 -3.38 -9.24
N GLU A 295 -19.89 -3.03 -7.96
CA GLU A 295 -20.34 -3.84 -6.83
C GLU A 295 -20.91 -2.97 -5.71
N LEU A 296 -21.86 -3.53 -4.97
CA LEU A 296 -22.45 -2.91 -3.78
C LEU A 296 -21.88 -3.56 -2.52
N THR A 297 -21.15 -2.78 -1.74
CA THR A 297 -20.51 -3.22 -0.48
C THR A 297 -21.24 -2.61 0.71
N PHE A 298 -21.54 -3.42 1.72
CA PHE A 298 -22.22 -2.93 2.91
C PHE A 298 -21.24 -2.62 4.03
N LYS A 299 -21.39 -1.42 4.61
CA LYS A 299 -20.72 -1.06 5.85
C LYS A 299 -21.27 -1.91 6.99
N TRP A 300 -20.41 -2.22 7.94
CA TRP A 300 -20.86 -2.85 9.18
C TRP A 300 -21.76 -1.88 9.97
N GLU A 301 -22.96 -2.31 10.34
CA GLU A 301 -23.94 -1.47 11.06
C GLU A 301 -23.93 -1.74 12.58
N GLY A 302 -23.35 -2.87 13.02
CA GLY A 302 -23.21 -3.23 14.42
C GLY A 302 -22.02 -2.55 15.09
N ARG A 303 -21.75 -2.95 16.34
CA ARG A 303 -20.57 -2.45 17.07
C ARG A 303 -19.30 -3.03 16.48
N LEU A 304 -18.35 -2.17 16.10
CA LEU A 304 -17.06 -2.55 15.54
C LEU A 304 -15.96 -2.34 16.58
N ILE A 305 -15.12 -3.37 16.79
CA ILE A 305 -13.90 -3.31 17.58
C ILE A 305 -12.76 -3.81 16.70
N GLU A 306 -11.83 -2.93 16.35
CA GLU A 306 -10.77 -3.27 15.41
C GLU A 306 -9.41 -2.71 15.80
N ASN A 307 -8.35 -3.31 15.20
CA ASN A 307 -6.97 -2.86 15.34
C ASN A 307 -6.52 -2.78 16.83
N LYS A 308 -6.88 -3.79 17.61
CA LYS A 308 -6.48 -3.92 19.01
C LYS A 308 -5.50 -5.09 19.20
N VAL A 309 -4.55 -4.92 20.10
CA VAL A 309 -3.66 -6.02 20.50
C VAL A 309 -4.46 -7.11 21.22
N SER A 310 -5.35 -6.70 22.11
CA SER A 310 -6.26 -7.65 22.77
C SER A 310 -7.63 -7.05 23.03
N VAL A 311 -8.65 -7.91 23.01
CA VAL A 311 -10.04 -7.57 23.29
C VAL A 311 -10.64 -8.57 24.27
N LYS A 312 -11.30 -8.07 25.32
CA LYS A 312 -12.14 -8.90 26.18
C LYS A 312 -13.58 -8.77 25.74
N ILE A 313 -14.22 -9.89 25.43
CA ILE A 313 -15.62 -9.98 25.05
C ILE A 313 -16.34 -10.52 26.26
N ASP A 314 -17.19 -9.71 26.88
CA ASP A 314 -18.02 -10.08 28.01
C ASP A 314 -19.51 -9.99 27.63
N LYS A 315 -20.34 -10.54 28.48
CA LYS A 315 -21.79 -10.60 28.27
C LYS A 315 -22.42 -9.21 28.10
N THR A 316 -21.96 -8.24 28.89
CA THR A 316 -22.45 -6.86 28.83
C THR A 316 -22.16 -6.22 27.45
N LEU A 317 -21.00 -6.48 26.88
CA LEU A 317 -20.61 -5.99 25.55
C LEU A 317 -21.60 -6.50 24.48
N LEU A 318 -21.94 -7.78 24.52
CA LEU A 318 -22.84 -8.39 23.53
C LEU A 318 -24.31 -7.98 23.72
N GLU A 319 -24.77 -7.94 24.96
CA GLU A 319 -26.17 -7.58 25.28
C GLU A 319 -26.47 -6.08 25.14
N SER A 320 -25.50 -5.21 25.43
CA SER A 320 -25.67 -3.75 25.31
C SER A 320 -25.57 -3.26 23.85
N SER A 321 -25.07 -4.06 22.95
CA SER A 321 -24.98 -3.70 21.55
C SER A 321 -26.33 -3.85 20.85
N PRO A 322 -26.84 -2.84 20.15
CA PRO A 322 -28.16 -2.91 19.46
C PRO A 322 -28.15 -3.96 18.36
N ASP A 323 -26.99 -4.29 17.83
CA ASP A 323 -26.75 -5.25 16.76
C ASP A 323 -25.53 -6.13 17.06
N LYS A 324 -25.11 -6.97 16.10
CA LYS A 324 -23.92 -7.82 16.27
C LYS A 324 -22.66 -7.00 16.55
N VAL A 325 -21.75 -7.57 17.33
CA VAL A 325 -20.41 -7.05 17.56
C VAL A 325 -19.44 -7.72 16.60
N LEU A 326 -18.76 -6.95 15.78
CA LEU A 326 -17.64 -7.42 14.96
C LEU A 326 -16.31 -7.08 15.63
N VAL A 327 -15.51 -8.10 15.89
CA VAL A 327 -14.12 -7.95 16.34
C VAL A 327 -13.21 -8.35 15.19
N ARG A 328 -12.38 -7.42 14.70
CA ARG A 328 -11.50 -7.70 13.57
C ARG A 328 -10.10 -7.11 13.72
N ASN A 329 -9.14 -7.71 12.99
CA ASN A 329 -7.74 -7.27 12.97
C ASN A 329 -7.20 -7.16 14.39
N THR A 330 -7.35 -8.21 15.22
CA THR A 330 -6.87 -8.25 16.60
C THR A 330 -5.88 -9.40 16.79
N ALA A 331 -4.84 -9.20 17.62
CA ALA A 331 -3.92 -10.28 17.92
C ALA A 331 -4.58 -11.33 18.82
N ALA A 332 -5.36 -10.90 19.82
CA ALA A 332 -6.04 -11.81 20.73
C ALA A 332 -7.44 -11.33 21.10
N ALA A 333 -8.41 -12.24 21.13
CA ALA A 333 -9.73 -12.02 21.73
C ALA A 333 -9.98 -13.05 22.84
N LYS A 334 -10.51 -12.63 23.98
CA LYS A 334 -10.89 -13.52 25.09
C LYS A 334 -12.38 -13.42 25.34
N ILE A 335 -13.08 -14.53 25.20
CA ILE A 335 -14.51 -14.64 25.46
C ILE A 335 -14.70 -15.05 26.94
N ALA A 336 -15.58 -14.34 27.64
CA ALA A 336 -15.87 -14.66 29.02
C ALA A 336 -16.65 -15.98 29.12
N ALA A 337 -16.33 -16.81 30.12
CA ALA A 337 -16.89 -18.14 30.26
C ALA A 337 -18.42 -18.16 30.57
N ASP A 338 -18.99 -17.02 31.00
CA ASP A 338 -20.42 -16.86 31.29
C ASP A 338 -21.27 -16.53 30.06
N ILE A 339 -20.67 -16.44 28.87
CA ILE A 339 -21.38 -16.21 27.61
C ILE A 339 -21.83 -17.55 27.05
N THR A 340 -23.13 -17.67 26.76
CA THR A 340 -23.66 -18.92 26.20
C THR A 340 -23.33 -19.04 24.71
N PRO A 341 -23.21 -20.27 24.15
CA PRO A 341 -23.00 -20.51 22.73
C PRO A 341 -24.05 -19.81 21.84
N GLU A 342 -25.31 -19.77 22.26
CA GLU A 342 -26.40 -19.13 21.52
C GLU A 342 -26.18 -17.62 21.40
N LEU A 343 -25.71 -16.97 22.48
CA LEU A 343 -25.43 -15.53 22.48
C LEU A 343 -24.23 -15.21 21.57
N ILE A 344 -23.23 -16.10 21.49
CA ILE A 344 -22.12 -15.99 20.57
C ILE A 344 -22.61 -16.03 19.12
N LEU A 345 -23.41 -17.04 18.76
CA LEU A 345 -23.95 -17.21 17.41
C LEU A 345 -24.84 -16.02 16.99
N ASP A 346 -25.65 -15.49 17.92
CA ASP A 346 -26.55 -14.38 17.64
C ASP A 346 -25.84 -13.03 17.54
N ARG A 347 -24.84 -12.76 18.40
CA ARG A 347 -24.35 -11.40 18.64
C ARG A 347 -22.88 -11.15 18.29
N LEU A 348 -22.09 -12.17 17.95
CA LEU A 348 -20.66 -12.02 17.72
C LEU A 348 -20.29 -12.37 16.26
N MET A 349 -19.31 -11.66 15.73
CA MET A 349 -18.50 -12.03 14.56
C MET A 349 -17.04 -11.71 14.82
N ILE A 350 -16.14 -12.56 14.36
CA ILE A 350 -14.70 -12.41 14.54
C ILE A 350 -14.00 -12.60 13.19
N GLU A 351 -13.17 -11.65 12.81
CA GLU A 351 -12.43 -11.68 11.54
C GLU A 351 -10.95 -11.31 11.77
N ASN A 352 -10.05 -12.02 11.10
CA ASN A 352 -8.62 -11.72 11.11
C ASN A 352 -8.08 -11.60 12.55
N CYS A 353 -8.23 -12.65 13.36
CA CYS A 353 -7.73 -12.71 14.72
C CYS A 353 -6.69 -13.83 14.86
N ALA A 354 -5.53 -13.55 15.45
CA ALA A 354 -4.52 -14.60 15.59
C ALA A 354 -4.94 -15.66 16.60
N LYS A 355 -5.58 -15.27 17.71
CA LYS A 355 -6.06 -16.21 18.73
C LYS A 355 -7.40 -15.76 19.33
N VAL A 356 -8.32 -16.71 19.49
CA VAL A 356 -9.57 -16.54 20.27
C VAL A 356 -9.59 -17.55 21.40
N SER A 357 -9.49 -17.06 22.66
CA SER A 357 -9.60 -17.88 23.85
C SER A 357 -11.06 -17.98 24.30
N CYS A 358 -11.56 -19.19 24.44
CA CYS A 358 -12.92 -19.49 24.87
C CYS A 358 -12.95 -20.84 25.62
N SER A 359 -14.05 -21.16 26.32
CA SER A 359 -14.23 -22.47 26.94
C SER A 359 -14.52 -23.56 25.89
N GLU A 360 -14.31 -24.81 26.24
CA GLU A 360 -14.58 -25.97 25.38
C GLU A 360 -16.04 -25.99 24.87
N GLU A 361 -16.99 -25.59 25.73
CA GLU A 361 -18.42 -25.51 25.37
C GLU A 361 -18.70 -24.41 24.33
N GLN A 362 -17.88 -23.37 24.27
CA GLN A 362 -18.02 -22.22 23.36
C GLN A 362 -17.31 -22.45 22.01
N GLU A 363 -16.36 -23.36 21.90
CA GLU A 363 -15.47 -23.51 20.72
C GLU A 363 -16.25 -23.64 19.41
N SER A 364 -17.27 -24.51 19.37
CA SER A 364 -18.07 -24.73 18.16
C SER A 364 -18.81 -23.47 17.73
N ALA A 365 -19.37 -22.70 18.66
CA ALA A 365 -20.08 -21.46 18.38
C ALA A 365 -19.09 -20.37 17.90
N VAL A 366 -17.93 -20.27 18.52
CA VAL A 366 -16.87 -19.33 18.12
C VAL A 366 -16.36 -19.66 16.73
N ALA A 367 -16.11 -20.94 16.43
CA ALA A 367 -15.67 -21.35 15.10
C ALA A 367 -16.70 -20.98 14.01
N ALA A 368 -18.00 -21.12 14.30
CA ALA A 368 -19.07 -20.78 13.37
C ALA A 368 -19.20 -19.29 13.04
N VAL A 369 -18.77 -18.40 13.96
CA VAL A 369 -18.84 -16.93 13.78
C VAL A 369 -17.47 -16.31 13.46
N SER A 370 -16.47 -17.14 13.20
CA SER A 370 -15.07 -16.73 12.98
C SER A 370 -14.66 -16.92 11.52
N GLN A 371 -13.91 -15.95 11.01
CA GLN A 371 -13.26 -16.01 9.69
C GLN A 371 -11.79 -15.58 9.83
N ASN A 372 -10.86 -16.34 9.21
CA ASN A 372 -9.43 -16.09 9.27
C ASN A 372 -8.90 -15.99 10.72
N VAL A 373 -9.23 -16.97 11.56
CA VAL A 373 -8.75 -17.08 12.93
C VAL A 373 -7.70 -18.18 13.02
N GLY A 374 -6.53 -17.85 13.58
CA GLY A 374 -5.41 -18.79 13.64
C GLY A 374 -5.62 -19.93 14.67
N ILE A 375 -6.08 -19.59 15.88
CA ILE A 375 -6.28 -20.54 16.98
C ILE A 375 -7.59 -20.22 17.70
N ILE A 376 -8.44 -21.22 17.93
CA ILE A 376 -9.66 -21.13 18.73
C ILE A 376 -9.55 -22.15 19.88
N GLY A 377 -9.98 -21.76 21.08
CA GLY A 377 -10.04 -22.61 22.25
C GLY A 377 -9.06 -22.25 23.36
N ASP A 378 -9.14 -23.01 24.45
CA ASP A 378 -8.25 -22.85 25.61
C ASP A 378 -6.99 -23.74 25.41
N ALA A 379 -6.17 -23.38 24.45
CA ALA A 379 -4.83 -23.96 24.37
C ALA A 379 -3.99 -23.37 25.51
N GLY A 380 -4.22 -23.87 26.76
CA GLY A 380 -3.54 -23.51 28.00
C GLY A 380 -3.26 -22.01 28.19
N GLU A 381 -3.16 -21.48 29.35
CA GLU A 381 -2.76 -20.07 29.52
C GLU A 381 -1.51 -19.77 28.67
N VAL A 382 -1.76 -19.46 27.38
CA VAL A 382 -0.80 -18.65 26.64
C VAL A 382 -0.90 -17.31 27.33
N ASN A 383 -0.01 -17.10 28.29
CA ASN A 383 0.19 -15.81 28.92
C ASN A 383 0.18 -14.78 27.78
N LEU A 384 -0.74 -13.84 27.81
CA LEU A 384 -0.69 -12.66 26.90
C LEU A 384 0.68 -11.98 27.01
N SER A 385 1.40 -12.22 28.11
CA SER A 385 2.81 -11.88 28.29
C SER A 385 3.78 -12.68 27.42
N GLU A 386 3.35 -13.80 26.82
CA GLU A 386 4.19 -14.58 25.88
C GLU A 386 3.89 -14.27 24.40
N MET A 387 2.68 -13.81 24.06
CA MET A 387 2.38 -13.36 22.68
C MET A 387 2.70 -11.88 22.41
N VAL A 388 2.51 -11.03 23.39
CA VAL A 388 3.17 -9.74 23.51
C VAL A 388 4.41 -10.08 24.32
N GLY A 389 5.55 -10.32 23.67
CA GLY A 389 6.81 -10.51 24.39
C GLY A 389 6.83 -9.52 25.52
N GLY A 390 6.58 -10.01 26.73
CA GLY A 390 5.97 -9.22 27.80
C GLY A 390 6.76 -7.94 28.07
N VAL A 391 6.14 -6.97 28.69
CA VAL A 391 6.80 -5.76 29.20
C VAL A 391 8.10 -6.11 29.96
N LYS A 392 8.22 -7.33 30.56
CA LYS A 392 9.47 -7.88 31.08
C LYS A 392 10.50 -8.23 30.00
N ASP A 393 10.09 -8.73 28.80
CA ASP A 393 11.00 -9.01 27.70
C ASP A 393 11.49 -7.71 27.04
N LEU A 394 10.70 -6.64 27.07
CA LEU A 394 11.13 -5.32 26.61
C LEU A 394 12.32 -4.79 27.42
N PHE A 395 12.34 -5.03 28.74
CA PHE A 395 13.46 -4.64 29.60
C PHE A 395 14.68 -5.57 29.47
N SER A 396 14.49 -6.78 28.91
CA SER A 396 15.57 -7.74 28.67
C SER A 396 15.98 -7.81 27.19
N THR A 397 15.38 -7.00 26.31
CA THR A 397 15.66 -6.98 24.88
C THR A 397 16.58 -5.79 24.54
N LYS A 398 17.71 -6.08 23.90
CA LYS A 398 18.50 -5.05 23.23
C LYS A 398 17.83 -4.72 21.91
N VAL A 399 17.28 -3.53 21.77
CA VAL A 399 16.63 -3.05 20.53
C VAL A 399 17.56 -2.06 19.85
N ILE A 400 17.79 -2.25 18.54
CA ILE A 400 18.55 -1.37 17.68
C ILE A 400 17.68 -1.02 16.48
N ASN A 401 17.57 0.28 16.18
CA ASN A 401 16.93 0.79 14.96
C ASN A 401 17.96 1.68 14.24
N ALA A 402 18.21 1.42 12.97
CA ALA A 402 19.19 2.13 12.15
C ALA A 402 18.81 2.03 10.66
N ASP A 403 19.28 2.96 9.84
CA ASP A 403 19.13 2.84 8.38
C ASP A 403 20.06 1.75 7.84
N SER A 404 21.29 1.67 8.36
CA SER A 404 22.21 0.57 8.06
C SER A 404 22.94 0.11 9.31
N TYR A 405 23.24 -1.18 9.40
CA TYR A 405 23.92 -1.77 10.54
C TYR A 405 24.94 -2.81 10.11
N VAL A 406 26.15 -2.72 10.67
CA VAL A 406 27.23 -3.72 10.50
C VAL A 406 27.31 -4.54 11.78
N MET A 407 27.12 -5.85 11.67
CA MET A 407 27.17 -6.81 12.78
C MET A 407 28.60 -7.29 13.05
#